data_5e4ce149b80280f6b6a9cc19a987c285
#
_entry.id   5e4ce149b80280f6b6a9cc19a987c285
#
_cell.length_a   1.000
_cell.length_b   1.000
_cell.length_c   1.000
_cell.angle_alpha   90.00
_cell.angle_beta   90.00
_cell.angle_gamma   90.00
#
_symmetry.space_group_name_H-M   'P 1'
#
loop_
_entity.id
_entity.type
_entity.pdbx_description
1 polymer ?
#
loop_
_entity_poly.entity_id
_entity_poly.type
_entity_poly.pdbx_seq_one_letter_code
_entity_poly.pdbx_strand_id
1 'polypeptide(L)'
;RDLPSFPTRRSSDLLQPIDLEVGAGTSHVHTFLRAIGPEPWRAAYVQPSRRPKDGRYGENPNRLQHYYQYQVVLKPAPENILDLYLGSLEALGLDLKQNDVRFVEDDWENPTLGAWGLGWEVWLNGMEVTQFTYFQQVGGLDCKPVTGEITYGIERLAMYIQKVENIYDLVWTEWEEPGPNGPVKRRLTYGDVYHQNEVEQSTYNFEQADTTVLFRRFAEHEAEAKRLMGVPAEGKEGAADDGAPVVQLALPAYEQVLKAGHTFNLLDARGAISVTERAAYIGRIRNLSRLVAQAYYDSRERLGFPMCGTAAAATEAA
;
A
#
# COMPACT_ATOMS: atom_id res chain seq x y z
N ARG A 1 -26.76 -11.40 3.49
CA ARG A 1 -27.08 -10.10 4.10
C ARG A 1 -26.41 -9.06 3.23
N ASP A 2 -27.23 -8.20 2.59
CA ASP A 2 -26.70 -7.05 1.89
C ASP A 2 -26.02 -6.16 2.92
N LEU A 3 -24.70 -6.07 2.85
CA LEU A 3 -23.95 -5.06 3.57
C LEU A 3 -24.55 -3.71 3.19
N PRO A 4 -24.87 -2.82 4.16
CA PRO A 4 -25.30 -1.47 3.83
C PRO A 4 -24.24 -0.89 2.92
N SER A 5 -24.64 -0.53 1.73
CA SER A 5 -23.77 -0.07 0.71
C SER A 5 -22.98 1.16 1.21
N PHE A 6 -21.68 1.03 1.46
CA PHE A 6 -20.83 2.10 1.00
C PHE A 6 -21.43 2.60 -0.33
N PRO A 7 -21.37 3.89 -0.66
CA PRO A 7 -21.91 4.37 -1.93
C PRO A 7 -21.22 3.74 -3.15
N THR A 8 -20.92 2.48 -3.05
CA THR A 8 -20.05 1.65 -3.87
C THR A 8 -20.78 0.91 -4.97
N ARG A 9 -22.11 0.89 -4.99
CA ARG A 9 -22.81 0.20 -6.10
C ARG A 9 -22.60 0.85 -7.47
N ARG A 10 -21.95 2.04 -7.53
CA ARG A 10 -21.64 2.73 -8.78
C ARG A 10 -20.29 3.45 -8.80
N SER A 11 -19.45 3.38 -7.74
CA SER A 11 -18.39 4.38 -7.62
C SER A 11 -16.99 3.88 -7.26
N SER A 12 -16.81 2.64 -6.84
CA SER A 12 -15.49 2.05 -6.70
C SER A 12 -15.50 0.62 -7.17
N ASP A 13 -14.60 0.29 -8.07
CA ASP A 13 -14.37 -1.08 -8.45
C ASP A 13 -13.48 -1.73 -7.39
N LEU A 14 -13.88 -2.93 -6.92
CA LEU A 14 -13.01 -3.75 -6.11
C LEU A 14 -11.92 -4.32 -7.02
N LEU A 15 -10.70 -3.89 -6.77
CA LEU A 15 -9.54 -4.24 -7.58
C LEU A 15 -8.73 -5.37 -6.97
N GLN A 16 -7.90 -5.99 -7.78
CA GLN A 16 -6.92 -6.96 -7.31
C GLN A 16 -5.74 -6.25 -6.63
N PRO A 17 -5.06 -6.89 -5.66
CA PRO A 17 -3.81 -6.38 -5.13
C PRO A 17 -2.74 -6.29 -6.22
N ILE A 18 -1.71 -5.48 -5.99
CA ILE A 18 -0.49 -5.57 -6.80
C ILE A 18 0.24 -6.88 -6.44
N ASP A 19 0.77 -7.55 -7.44
CA ASP A 19 1.46 -8.84 -7.35
C ASP A 19 2.98 -8.70 -7.10
N LEU A 20 3.36 -7.66 -6.39
CA LEU A 20 4.73 -7.35 -5.98
C LEU A 20 4.79 -7.11 -4.48
N GLU A 21 5.97 -7.31 -3.88
CA GLU A 21 6.22 -6.98 -2.49
C GLU A 21 6.23 -5.47 -2.29
N VAL A 22 5.25 -4.97 -1.55
CA VAL A 22 5.10 -3.56 -1.21
C VAL A 22 4.90 -3.39 0.30
N GLY A 23 5.35 -2.27 0.84
CA GLY A 23 5.24 -1.97 2.28
C GLY A 23 3.88 -1.43 2.70
N ALA A 24 3.05 -1.02 1.74
CA ALA A 24 1.70 -0.49 1.99
C ALA A 24 0.86 -0.50 0.72
N GLY A 25 -0.47 -0.45 0.90
CA GLY A 25 -1.43 -0.28 -0.18
C GLY A 25 -1.19 0.99 -1.01
N THR A 26 -0.67 2.04 -0.39
CA THR A 26 -0.27 3.30 -1.05
C THR A 26 0.68 3.07 -2.24
N SER A 27 1.52 2.05 -2.18
CA SER A 27 2.47 1.72 -3.27
C SER A 27 1.81 1.11 -4.50
N HIS A 28 0.53 0.74 -4.42
CA HIS A 28 -0.19 0.23 -5.57
C HIS A 28 -0.34 1.31 -6.66
N VAL A 29 -0.25 0.91 -7.93
CA VAL A 29 -0.47 1.80 -9.09
C VAL A 29 -1.78 2.58 -8.96
N HIS A 30 -2.83 1.90 -8.46
CA HIS A 30 -4.17 2.50 -8.29
C HIS A 30 -4.29 3.48 -7.13
N THR A 31 -3.29 3.60 -6.27
CA THR A 31 -3.16 4.69 -5.30
C THR A 31 -2.10 5.67 -5.74
N PHE A 32 -0.85 5.24 -5.82
CA PHE A 32 0.29 6.12 -6.08
C PHE A 32 0.15 6.90 -7.38
N LEU A 33 0.01 6.22 -8.53
CA LEU A 33 -0.05 6.91 -9.83
C LEU A 33 -1.42 7.55 -10.08
N ARG A 34 -2.52 6.95 -9.58
CA ARG A 34 -3.85 7.52 -9.76
C ARG A 34 -4.14 8.73 -8.89
N ALA A 35 -3.36 8.97 -7.84
CA ALA A 35 -3.43 10.22 -7.07
C ALA A 35 -2.97 11.43 -7.91
N ILE A 36 -2.17 11.21 -8.96
CA ILE A 36 -1.60 12.26 -9.83
C ILE A 36 -2.61 12.68 -10.90
N GLY A 37 -2.56 13.98 -11.26
CA GLY A 37 -3.36 14.56 -12.35
C GLY A 37 -4.82 14.80 -11.98
N PRO A 38 -5.63 15.33 -12.94
CA PRO A 38 -6.98 15.80 -12.68
C PRO A 38 -8.06 14.70 -12.70
N GLU A 39 -7.73 13.51 -13.18
CA GLU A 39 -8.71 12.44 -13.42
C GLU A 39 -9.36 11.96 -12.12
N PRO A 40 -10.70 11.89 -12.04
CA PRO A 40 -11.40 11.31 -10.89
C PRO A 40 -11.06 9.83 -10.77
N TRP A 41 -10.97 9.35 -9.52
CA TRP A 41 -10.66 7.95 -9.26
C TRP A 41 -11.29 7.46 -7.96
N ARG A 42 -11.83 6.24 -7.99
CA ARG A 42 -12.34 5.56 -6.81
C ARG A 42 -11.98 4.10 -6.90
N ALA A 43 -11.33 3.58 -5.87
CA ALA A 43 -10.88 2.20 -5.84
C ALA A 43 -10.85 1.66 -4.41
N ALA A 44 -11.02 0.35 -4.29
CA ALA A 44 -10.78 -0.38 -3.05
C ALA A 44 -10.18 -1.74 -3.35
N TYR A 45 -9.26 -2.20 -2.51
CA TYR A 45 -8.60 -3.49 -2.66
C TYR A 45 -7.96 -3.95 -1.35
N VAL A 46 -7.77 -5.25 -1.22
CA VAL A 46 -6.95 -5.82 -0.13
C VAL A 46 -5.52 -5.94 -0.63
N GLN A 47 -4.57 -5.31 0.08
CA GLN A 47 -3.16 -5.37 -0.27
C GLN A 47 -2.37 -6.11 0.81
N PRO A 48 -1.78 -7.27 0.47
CA PRO A 48 -0.74 -7.87 1.30
C PRO A 48 0.46 -6.92 1.40
N SER A 49 0.84 -6.55 2.61
CA SER A 49 1.92 -5.60 2.86
C SER A 49 3.10 -6.28 3.54
N ARG A 50 4.30 -5.97 3.08
CA ARG A 50 5.56 -6.56 3.53
C ARG A 50 6.44 -5.49 4.15
N ARG A 51 6.73 -5.63 5.44
CA ARG A 51 7.60 -4.73 6.22
C ARG A 51 8.70 -5.53 6.91
N PRO A 52 9.82 -5.81 6.24
CA PRO A 52 10.87 -6.68 6.77
C PRO A 52 11.36 -6.32 8.18
N LYS A 53 11.43 -5.04 8.51
CA LYS A 53 11.85 -4.55 9.85
C LYS A 53 10.84 -4.81 10.97
N ASP A 54 9.59 -5.09 10.63
CA ASP A 54 8.53 -5.35 11.60
C ASP A 54 8.45 -6.82 12.03
N GLY A 55 9.30 -7.69 11.47
CA GLY A 55 9.42 -9.08 11.89
C GLY A 55 9.71 -9.21 13.38
N ARG A 56 9.08 -10.19 14.02
CA ARG A 56 9.24 -10.51 15.46
C ARG A 56 9.21 -12.02 15.70
N TYR A 57 9.56 -12.83 14.69
CA TYR A 57 9.63 -14.29 14.77
C TYR A 57 8.33 -14.97 15.26
N GLY A 58 7.18 -14.31 15.06
CA GLY A 58 5.89 -14.79 15.57
C GLY A 58 5.67 -14.58 17.06
N GLU A 59 6.57 -13.90 17.77
CA GLU A 59 6.52 -13.72 19.23
C GLU A 59 5.71 -12.50 19.69
N ASN A 60 5.37 -11.59 18.76
CA ASN A 60 4.61 -10.38 19.09
C ASN A 60 3.12 -10.56 18.72
N PRO A 61 2.17 -10.28 19.63
CA PRO A 61 0.75 -10.50 19.39
C PRO A 61 0.12 -9.51 18.40
N ASN A 62 0.78 -8.38 18.08
CA ASN A 62 0.18 -7.26 17.33
C ASN A 62 1.02 -6.78 16.16
N ARG A 63 2.26 -7.27 15.99
CA ARG A 63 3.18 -6.80 14.95
C ARG A 63 3.71 -7.94 14.11
N LEU A 64 3.51 -7.82 12.81
CA LEU A 64 3.89 -8.78 11.78
C LEU A 64 4.71 -8.10 10.70
N GLN A 65 5.61 -8.86 10.06
CA GLN A 65 6.29 -8.39 8.86
C GLN A 65 5.43 -8.53 7.59
N HIS A 66 4.36 -9.33 7.65
CA HIS A 66 3.40 -9.54 6.58
C HIS A 66 1.98 -9.46 7.15
N TYR A 67 1.16 -8.55 6.65
CA TYR A 67 -0.22 -8.31 7.09
C TYR A 67 -1.05 -7.74 5.94
N TYR A 68 -2.36 -7.69 6.12
CA TYR A 68 -3.28 -7.24 5.10
C TYR A 68 -3.80 -5.84 5.40
N GLN A 69 -3.77 -5.00 4.39
CA GLN A 69 -4.43 -3.69 4.42
C GLN A 69 -5.63 -3.69 3.50
N TYR A 70 -6.78 -3.19 3.97
CA TYR A 70 -7.86 -2.82 3.08
C TYR A 70 -7.69 -1.35 2.72
N GLN A 71 -7.42 -1.10 1.45
CA GLN A 71 -7.11 0.20 0.90
C GLN A 71 -8.32 0.79 0.21
N VAL A 72 -8.68 2.03 0.56
CA VAL A 72 -9.73 2.80 -0.12
C VAL A 72 -9.14 4.11 -0.61
N VAL A 73 -9.40 4.45 -1.88
CA VAL A 73 -8.89 5.66 -2.54
C VAL A 73 -10.06 6.41 -3.16
N LEU A 74 -10.22 7.67 -2.79
CA LEU A 74 -11.29 8.54 -3.26
C LEU A 74 -10.70 9.85 -3.81
N LYS A 75 -10.86 10.11 -5.10
CA LYS A 75 -10.39 11.31 -5.78
C LYS A 75 -11.49 11.92 -6.66
N PRO A 76 -11.89 13.17 -6.43
CA PRO A 76 -11.53 13.99 -5.28
C PRO A 76 -11.97 13.37 -3.95
N ALA A 77 -11.29 13.74 -2.86
CA ALA A 77 -11.72 13.35 -1.52
C ALA A 77 -13.09 13.97 -1.23
N PRO A 78 -14.11 13.17 -0.85
CA PRO A 78 -15.42 13.71 -0.50
C PRO A 78 -15.36 14.47 0.84
N GLU A 79 -16.16 15.51 1.00
CA GLU A 79 -16.19 16.33 2.22
C GLU A 79 -16.57 15.53 3.48
N ASN A 80 -17.42 14.51 3.32
CA ASN A 80 -17.92 13.66 4.41
C ASN A 80 -17.13 12.34 4.56
N ILE A 81 -15.88 12.28 4.11
CA ILE A 81 -15.11 11.04 4.11
C ILE A 81 -14.91 10.46 5.53
N LEU A 82 -14.84 11.31 6.57
CA LEU A 82 -14.77 10.86 7.97
C LEU A 82 -16.06 10.18 8.42
N ASP A 83 -17.22 10.72 8.05
CA ASP A 83 -18.52 10.10 8.36
C ASP A 83 -18.67 8.76 7.65
N LEU A 84 -18.21 8.67 6.40
CA LEU A 84 -18.18 7.42 5.63
C LEU A 84 -17.28 6.37 6.31
N TYR A 85 -16.15 6.79 6.84
CA TYR A 85 -15.24 5.92 7.59
C TYR A 85 -15.88 5.41 8.88
N LEU A 86 -16.42 6.32 9.71
CA LEU A 86 -17.08 5.93 10.96
C LEU A 86 -18.28 5.00 10.70
N GLY A 87 -19.10 5.31 9.70
CA GLY A 87 -20.17 4.42 9.25
C GLY A 87 -19.70 3.04 8.79
N SER A 88 -18.47 2.95 8.25
CA SER A 88 -17.89 1.66 7.89
C SER A 88 -17.54 0.80 9.11
N LEU A 89 -17.04 1.41 10.19
CA LEU A 89 -16.78 0.70 11.45
C LEU A 89 -18.09 0.19 12.08
N GLU A 90 -19.14 1.01 12.08
CA GLU A 90 -20.48 0.59 12.55
C GLU A 90 -21.03 -0.57 11.70
N ALA A 91 -20.85 -0.51 10.37
CA ALA A 91 -21.25 -1.59 9.46
C ALA A 91 -20.49 -2.90 9.70
N LEU A 92 -19.27 -2.84 10.22
CA LEU A 92 -18.51 -4.00 10.66
C LEU A 92 -18.97 -4.54 12.03
N GLY A 93 -19.92 -3.87 12.69
CA GLY A 93 -20.48 -4.28 13.98
C GLY A 93 -19.77 -3.68 15.20
N LEU A 94 -18.93 -2.66 14.99
CA LEU A 94 -18.29 -1.93 16.09
C LEU A 94 -19.23 -0.84 16.60
N ASP A 95 -19.64 -0.93 17.86
CA ASP A 95 -20.45 0.10 18.51
C ASP A 95 -19.54 1.26 18.95
N LEU A 96 -19.57 2.36 18.19
CA LEU A 96 -18.72 3.54 18.45
C LEU A 96 -19.04 4.25 19.77
N LYS A 97 -20.20 3.98 20.38
CA LYS A 97 -20.56 4.54 21.71
C LYS A 97 -19.95 3.75 22.87
N GLN A 98 -19.57 2.49 22.62
CA GLN A 98 -18.95 1.59 23.62
C GLN A 98 -17.44 1.47 23.44
N ASN A 99 -16.89 2.03 22.36
CA ASN A 99 -15.47 1.97 22.04
C ASN A 99 -14.88 3.39 22.01
N ASP A 100 -13.66 3.52 22.53
CA ASP A 100 -12.90 4.77 22.47
C ASP A 100 -12.26 4.89 21.06
N VAL A 101 -12.81 5.79 20.24
CA VAL A 101 -12.25 6.09 18.90
C VAL A 101 -11.59 7.45 18.95
N ARG A 102 -10.29 7.49 18.65
CA ARG A 102 -9.50 8.72 18.63
C ARG A 102 -8.86 8.93 17.28
N PHE A 103 -8.90 10.18 16.82
CA PHE A 103 -8.13 10.64 15.67
C PHE A 103 -6.91 11.36 16.20
N VAL A 104 -5.73 10.79 15.94
CA VAL A 104 -4.44 11.34 16.35
C VAL A 104 -3.78 11.92 15.11
N GLU A 105 -3.46 13.21 15.13
CA GLU A 105 -2.83 13.89 14.00
C GLU A 105 -1.50 13.20 13.65
N ASP A 106 -1.37 12.86 12.39
CA ASP A 106 -0.17 12.24 11.81
C ASP A 106 0.01 12.74 10.38
N ASP A 107 1.00 13.61 10.18
CA ASP A 107 1.42 14.05 8.86
C ASP A 107 2.20 12.92 8.20
N TRP A 108 1.47 12.13 7.43
CA TRP A 108 2.00 10.94 6.80
C TRP A 108 3.02 11.24 5.69
N GLU A 109 4.12 10.52 5.70
CA GLU A 109 5.17 10.61 4.70
C GLU A 109 5.62 9.23 4.21
N ASN A 110 5.90 9.15 2.90
CA ASN A 110 6.67 8.06 2.31
C ASN A 110 7.87 8.63 1.53
N PRO A 111 9.04 8.73 2.18
CA PRO A 111 10.21 9.36 1.59
C PRO A 111 10.72 8.71 0.32
N THR A 112 10.55 7.39 0.14
CA THR A 112 10.98 6.68 -1.07
C THR A 112 10.09 6.95 -2.26
N LEU A 113 8.80 7.17 -2.03
CA LEU A 113 7.84 7.53 -3.07
C LEU A 113 7.77 9.03 -3.32
N GLY A 114 8.43 9.86 -2.48
CA GLY A 114 8.27 11.31 -2.54
C GLY A 114 6.82 11.74 -2.36
N ALA A 115 6.12 11.05 -1.47
CA ALA A 115 4.72 11.27 -1.15
C ALA A 115 4.57 11.77 0.28
N TRP A 116 3.63 12.68 0.49
CA TRP A 116 3.23 13.14 1.81
C TRP A 116 1.79 13.67 1.79
N GLY A 117 1.17 13.69 2.96
CA GLY A 117 -0.19 14.17 3.11
C GLY A 117 -0.53 14.50 4.56
N LEU A 118 -1.56 15.34 4.72
CA LEU A 118 -2.16 15.59 6.02
C LEU A 118 -3.00 14.40 6.41
N GLY A 119 -2.99 14.01 7.68
CA GLY A 119 -3.75 12.84 8.06
C GLY A 119 -3.87 12.59 9.54
N TRP A 120 -4.43 11.44 9.83
CA TRP A 120 -4.65 10.94 11.18
C TRP A 120 -4.46 9.43 11.25
N GLU A 121 -3.84 8.99 12.34
CA GLU A 121 -4.03 7.63 12.82
C GLU A 121 -5.38 7.54 13.52
N VAL A 122 -6.15 6.50 13.22
CA VAL A 122 -7.38 6.20 13.97
C VAL A 122 -7.10 5.09 14.95
N TRP A 123 -7.24 5.43 16.22
CA TRP A 123 -7.01 4.53 17.34
C TRP A 123 -8.34 4.03 17.90
N LEU A 124 -8.47 2.73 18.03
CA LEU A 124 -9.61 2.07 18.63
C LEU A 124 -9.15 1.44 19.95
N ASN A 125 -9.70 1.88 21.09
CA ASN A 125 -9.36 1.38 22.42
C ASN A 125 -7.84 1.34 22.69
N GLY A 126 -7.10 2.33 22.19
CA GLY A 126 -5.67 2.45 22.43
C GLY A 126 -4.77 1.70 21.42
N MET A 127 -5.32 1.12 20.36
CA MET A 127 -4.56 0.52 19.27
C MET A 127 -4.90 1.21 17.93
N GLU A 128 -3.89 1.63 17.18
CA GLU A 128 -4.06 2.11 15.81
C GLU A 128 -4.64 1.01 14.92
N VAL A 129 -5.76 1.30 14.28
CA VAL A 129 -6.45 0.36 13.37
C VAL A 129 -6.51 0.85 11.93
N THR A 130 -6.34 2.15 11.71
CA THR A 130 -6.49 2.77 10.39
C THR A 130 -5.60 3.98 10.27
N GLN A 131 -5.00 4.17 9.10
CA GLN A 131 -4.34 5.40 8.69
C GLN A 131 -5.23 6.13 7.69
N PHE A 132 -5.40 7.41 7.88
CA PHE A 132 -6.17 8.31 7.04
C PHE A 132 -5.26 9.37 6.45
N THR A 133 -5.29 9.59 5.14
CA THR A 133 -4.38 10.53 4.49
C THR A 133 -5.07 11.32 3.39
N TYR A 134 -4.87 12.65 3.39
CA TYR A 134 -5.17 13.52 2.27
C TYR A 134 -3.87 13.84 1.55
N PHE A 135 -3.62 13.21 0.41
CA PHE A 135 -2.39 13.42 -0.34
C PHE A 135 -2.24 14.85 -0.82
N GLN A 136 -1.13 15.45 -0.45
CA GLN A 136 -0.70 16.77 -0.93
C GLN A 136 0.27 16.63 -2.10
N GLN A 137 1.19 15.68 -2.00
CA GLN A 137 2.17 15.38 -3.02
C GLN A 137 2.39 13.88 -3.20
N VAL A 138 2.62 13.45 -4.44
CA VAL A 138 2.98 12.09 -4.80
C VAL A 138 4.01 12.13 -5.94
N GLY A 139 5.15 11.47 -5.76
CA GLY A 139 6.25 11.51 -6.72
C GLY A 139 6.80 12.93 -6.95
N GLY A 140 6.65 13.83 -5.97
CA GLY A 140 7.02 15.24 -6.08
C GLY A 140 6.05 16.09 -6.90
N LEU A 141 4.89 15.54 -7.32
CA LEU A 141 3.82 16.26 -8.01
C LEU A 141 2.67 16.55 -7.07
N ASP A 142 2.13 17.76 -7.11
CA ASP A 142 0.96 18.17 -6.33
C ASP A 142 -0.28 17.35 -6.73
N CYS A 143 -1.03 16.89 -5.73
CA CYS A 143 -2.30 16.20 -5.94
C CYS A 143 -3.44 17.21 -6.09
N LYS A 144 -3.90 17.40 -7.31
CA LYS A 144 -5.01 18.32 -7.66
C LYS A 144 -5.96 17.61 -8.63
N PRO A 145 -7.18 17.25 -8.16
CA PRO A 145 -7.73 17.45 -6.81
C PRO A 145 -7.05 16.56 -5.75
N VAL A 146 -7.21 16.93 -4.46
CA VAL A 146 -6.71 16.15 -3.33
C VAL A 146 -7.36 14.77 -3.32
N THR A 147 -6.54 13.76 -3.07
CA THR A 147 -6.97 12.37 -2.97
C THR A 147 -7.05 11.98 -1.50
N GLY A 148 -8.19 11.44 -1.07
CA GLY A 148 -8.35 10.81 0.24
C GLY A 148 -7.99 9.32 0.16
N GLU A 149 -7.15 8.88 1.08
CA GLU A 149 -6.78 7.48 1.28
C GLU A 149 -7.23 7.02 2.66
N ILE A 150 -7.81 5.83 2.74
CA ILE A 150 -8.11 5.16 4.00
C ILE A 150 -7.47 3.79 3.97
N THR A 151 -6.56 3.53 4.90
CA THR A 151 -5.82 2.27 5.01
C THR A 151 -6.20 1.56 6.29
N TYR A 152 -7.07 0.55 6.19
CA TYR A 152 -7.48 -0.26 7.33
C TYR A 152 -6.50 -1.39 7.59
N GLY A 153 -6.05 -1.56 8.85
CA GLY A 153 -5.34 -2.76 9.29
C GLY A 153 -6.33 -3.90 9.56
N ILE A 154 -6.43 -4.85 8.63
CA ILE A 154 -7.50 -5.87 8.67
C ILE A 154 -7.38 -6.74 9.92
N GLU A 155 -6.20 -7.21 10.27
CA GLU A 155 -5.96 -8.08 11.41
C GLU A 155 -6.34 -7.40 12.72
N ARG A 156 -5.94 -6.14 12.90
CA ARG A 156 -6.26 -5.38 14.14
C ARG A 156 -7.76 -5.15 14.29
N LEU A 157 -8.47 -4.84 13.21
CA LEU A 157 -9.93 -4.75 13.23
C LEU A 157 -10.58 -6.10 13.53
N ALA A 158 -10.08 -7.18 12.93
CA ALA A 158 -10.56 -8.53 13.16
C ALA A 158 -10.37 -8.96 14.63
N MET A 159 -9.27 -8.55 15.27
CA MET A 159 -9.04 -8.81 16.70
C MET A 159 -10.14 -8.19 17.58
N TYR A 160 -10.55 -6.95 17.29
CA TYR A 160 -11.67 -6.32 18.01
C TYR A 160 -13.01 -7.02 17.75
N ILE A 161 -13.29 -7.36 16.51
CA ILE A 161 -14.54 -8.04 16.12
C ILE A 161 -14.62 -9.43 16.76
N GLN A 162 -13.52 -10.18 16.77
CA GLN A 162 -13.45 -11.52 17.32
C GLN A 162 -13.13 -11.55 18.84
N LYS A 163 -12.80 -10.39 19.44
CA LYS A 163 -12.46 -10.22 20.86
C LYS A 163 -11.29 -11.11 21.28
N VAL A 164 -10.22 -11.11 20.49
CA VAL A 164 -8.95 -11.78 20.79
C VAL A 164 -7.85 -10.75 21.01
N GLU A 165 -6.88 -11.08 21.87
CA GLU A 165 -5.76 -10.20 22.24
C GLU A 165 -4.48 -10.53 21.47
N ASN A 166 -4.44 -11.69 20.82
CA ASN A 166 -3.32 -12.13 20.02
C ASN A 166 -3.79 -12.39 18.59
N ILE A 167 -3.09 -11.83 17.62
CA ILE A 167 -3.40 -11.97 16.20
C ILE A 167 -3.42 -13.43 15.73
N TYR A 168 -2.58 -14.27 16.34
CA TYR A 168 -2.50 -15.69 15.99
C TYR A 168 -3.71 -16.49 16.44
N ASP A 169 -4.53 -15.95 17.36
CA ASP A 169 -5.77 -16.57 17.83
C ASP A 169 -6.98 -16.21 16.96
N LEU A 170 -6.82 -15.31 15.99
CA LEU A 170 -7.88 -14.99 15.04
C LEU A 170 -8.35 -16.26 14.33
N VAL A 171 -9.66 -16.49 14.32
CA VAL A 171 -10.26 -17.57 13.56
C VAL A 171 -10.22 -17.23 12.08
N TRP A 172 -9.45 -18.04 11.31
CA TRP A 172 -9.36 -17.91 9.86
C TRP A 172 -10.58 -18.51 9.17
N THR A 173 -10.97 -19.72 9.58
CA THR A 173 -12.17 -20.40 9.08
C THR A 173 -12.67 -21.44 10.07
N GLU A 174 -13.96 -21.69 10.06
CA GLU A 174 -14.61 -22.76 10.82
C GLU A 174 -15.44 -23.64 9.89
N TRP A 175 -15.50 -24.96 10.22
CA TRP A 175 -16.34 -25.92 9.52
C TRP A 175 -16.79 -27.02 10.47
N GLU A 176 -17.74 -27.83 10.03
CA GLU A 176 -18.19 -29.01 10.75
C GLU A 176 -17.79 -30.28 10.00
N GLU A 177 -17.29 -31.27 10.75
CA GLU A 177 -16.97 -32.60 10.22
C GLU A 177 -17.88 -33.63 10.85
N PRO A 178 -18.26 -34.74 10.12
CA PRO A 178 -18.92 -35.88 10.71
C PRO A 178 -18.03 -36.51 11.80
N GLY A 179 -18.59 -36.69 13.00
CA GLY A 179 -17.90 -37.33 14.10
C GLY A 179 -18.70 -38.54 14.64
N PRO A 180 -18.08 -39.39 15.44
CA PRO A 180 -18.72 -40.63 15.95
C PRO A 180 -19.95 -40.36 16.85
N ASN A 181 -20.03 -39.16 17.45
CA ASN A 181 -21.11 -38.74 18.35
C ASN A 181 -21.89 -37.53 17.84
N GLY A 182 -21.85 -37.25 16.53
CA GLY A 182 -22.44 -36.08 15.90
C GLY A 182 -21.39 -35.12 15.29
N PRO A 183 -21.81 -34.01 14.70
CA PRO A 183 -20.90 -33.06 14.07
C PRO A 183 -19.86 -32.51 15.05
N VAL A 184 -18.62 -32.48 14.64
CA VAL A 184 -17.49 -31.89 15.37
C VAL A 184 -17.09 -30.57 14.71
N LYS A 185 -17.15 -29.48 15.46
CA LYS A 185 -16.62 -28.20 14.98
C LYS A 185 -15.10 -28.22 14.89
N ARG A 186 -14.60 -27.80 13.76
CA ARG A 186 -13.17 -27.58 13.49
C ARG A 186 -12.94 -26.11 13.17
N ARG A 187 -11.75 -25.64 13.47
CA ARG A 187 -11.32 -24.29 13.06
C ARG A 187 -9.83 -24.26 12.76
N LEU A 188 -9.46 -23.38 11.88
CA LEU A 188 -8.09 -22.94 11.67
C LEU A 188 -7.97 -21.51 12.21
N THR A 189 -6.84 -21.23 12.83
CA THR A 189 -6.49 -19.89 13.30
C THR A 189 -5.57 -19.20 12.31
N TYR A 190 -5.40 -17.90 12.46
CA TYR A 190 -4.38 -17.12 11.74
C TYR A 190 -2.97 -17.68 12.06
N GLY A 191 -2.76 -18.14 13.30
CA GLY A 191 -1.52 -18.79 13.71
C GLY A 191 -1.23 -20.08 12.95
N ASP A 192 -2.24 -20.93 12.75
CA ASP A 192 -2.07 -22.16 11.96
C ASP A 192 -1.64 -21.88 10.52
N VAL A 193 -2.05 -20.74 9.95
CA VAL A 193 -1.77 -20.35 8.57
C VAL A 193 -0.45 -19.60 8.44
N TYR A 194 -0.17 -18.65 9.35
CA TYR A 194 0.89 -17.64 9.12
C TYR A 194 2.00 -17.62 10.17
N HIS A 195 1.87 -18.28 11.33
CA HIS A 195 2.89 -18.18 12.37
C HIS A 195 4.26 -18.66 11.88
N GLN A 196 4.33 -19.83 11.23
CA GLN A 196 5.58 -20.37 10.70
C GLN A 196 6.17 -19.46 9.61
N ASN A 197 5.32 -18.85 8.79
CA ASN A 197 5.75 -17.86 7.80
C ASN A 197 6.41 -16.64 8.47
N GLU A 198 5.85 -16.12 9.57
CA GLU A 198 6.46 -15.03 10.32
C GLU A 198 7.83 -15.41 10.90
N VAL A 199 7.98 -16.63 11.43
CA VAL A 199 9.25 -17.14 11.94
C VAL A 199 10.30 -17.16 10.83
N GLU A 200 9.99 -17.81 9.72
CA GLU A 200 10.93 -17.99 8.60
C GLU A 200 11.27 -16.67 7.90
N GLN A 201 10.29 -15.81 7.67
CA GLN A 201 10.53 -14.50 7.05
C GLN A 201 11.32 -13.56 7.97
N SER A 202 11.08 -13.59 9.28
CA SER A 202 11.91 -12.84 10.24
C SER A 202 13.35 -13.33 10.21
N THR A 203 13.56 -14.65 10.23
CA THR A 203 14.89 -15.27 10.11
C THR A 203 15.56 -14.86 8.81
N TYR A 204 14.85 -14.93 7.68
CA TYR A 204 15.39 -14.47 6.40
C TYR A 204 15.75 -12.98 6.44
N ASN A 205 14.82 -12.12 6.89
CA ASN A 205 14.98 -10.68 6.88
C ASN A 205 16.15 -10.21 7.75
N PHE A 206 16.35 -10.82 8.91
CA PHE A 206 17.36 -10.35 9.88
C PHE A 206 18.68 -11.12 9.84
N GLU A 207 18.68 -12.37 9.36
CA GLU A 207 19.83 -13.26 9.52
C GLU A 207 20.34 -13.85 8.21
N GLN A 208 19.46 -14.33 7.33
CA GLN A 208 19.84 -15.22 6.23
C GLN A 208 19.88 -14.56 4.86
N ALA A 209 19.22 -13.41 4.66
CA ALA A 209 19.22 -12.75 3.36
C ALA A 209 20.68 -12.40 2.94
N ASP A 210 21.09 -12.86 1.76
CA ASP A 210 22.40 -12.59 1.20
C ASP A 210 22.52 -11.12 0.75
N THR A 211 23.28 -10.34 1.52
CA THR A 211 23.44 -8.91 1.27
C THR A 211 24.12 -8.61 -0.06
N THR A 212 25.05 -9.45 -0.51
CA THR A 212 25.75 -9.29 -1.81
C THR A 212 24.75 -9.41 -2.95
N VAL A 213 23.86 -10.40 -2.87
CA VAL A 213 22.77 -10.59 -3.85
C VAL A 213 21.81 -9.41 -3.81
N LEU A 214 21.46 -8.93 -2.61
CA LEU A 214 20.55 -7.80 -2.46
C LEU A 214 21.12 -6.50 -3.04
N PHE A 215 22.40 -6.18 -2.80
CA PHE A 215 23.06 -5.01 -3.40
C PHE A 215 23.04 -5.07 -4.92
N ARG A 216 23.36 -6.23 -5.49
CA ARG A 216 23.31 -6.45 -6.94
C ARG A 216 21.90 -6.26 -7.49
N ARG A 217 20.88 -6.87 -6.88
CA ARG A 217 19.47 -6.73 -7.29
C ARG A 217 19.01 -5.29 -7.25
N PHE A 218 19.36 -4.56 -6.20
CA PHE A 218 19.03 -3.14 -6.12
C PHE A 218 19.59 -2.36 -7.29
N ALA A 219 20.87 -2.56 -7.62
CA ALA A 219 21.54 -1.89 -8.74
C ALA A 219 20.91 -2.26 -10.10
N GLU A 220 20.55 -3.54 -10.29
CA GLU A 220 19.87 -4.03 -11.49
C GLU A 220 18.48 -3.38 -11.66
N HIS A 221 17.67 -3.32 -10.61
CA HIS A 221 16.35 -2.69 -10.64
C HIS A 221 16.45 -1.18 -10.90
N GLU A 222 17.39 -0.49 -10.26
CA GLU A 222 17.62 0.93 -10.51
C GLU A 222 18.04 1.20 -11.95
N ALA A 223 18.98 0.41 -12.50
CA ALA A 223 19.45 0.54 -13.86
C ALA A 223 18.32 0.31 -14.87
N GLU A 224 17.50 -0.71 -14.65
CA GLU A 224 16.36 -1.00 -15.53
C GLU A 224 15.27 0.07 -15.46
N ALA A 225 14.96 0.58 -14.26
CA ALA A 225 14.03 1.70 -14.13
C ALA A 225 14.54 2.93 -14.92
N LYS A 226 15.82 3.28 -14.79
CA LYS A 226 16.44 4.37 -15.53
C LYS A 226 16.35 4.15 -17.05
N ARG A 227 16.68 2.96 -17.51
CA ARG A 227 16.62 2.57 -18.94
C ARG A 227 15.21 2.74 -19.50
N LEU A 228 14.19 2.27 -18.78
CA LEU A 228 12.79 2.38 -19.17
C LEU A 228 12.28 3.85 -19.19
N MET A 229 12.93 4.72 -18.43
CA MET A 229 12.66 6.16 -18.42
C MET A 229 13.52 6.94 -19.46
N GLY A 230 14.35 6.25 -20.23
CA GLY A 230 15.21 6.90 -21.21
C GLY A 230 16.39 7.67 -20.60
N VAL A 231 16.74 7.38 -19.34
CA VAL A 231 17.92 7.98 -18.71
C VAL A 231 19.17 7.28 -19.24
N PRO A 232 20.14 7.99 -19.83
CA PRO A 232 21.39 7.38 -20.32
C PRO A 232 22.13 6.63 -19.21
N ALA A 233 22.80 5.53 -19.56
CA ALA A 233 23.71 4.86 -18.64
C ALA A 233 24.95 5.76 -18.37
N GLU A 234 25.46 5.71 -17.15
CA GLU A 234 26.67 6.46 -16.78
C GLU A 234 27.80 6.17 -17.76
N GLY A 235 28.47 7.23 -18.25
CA GLY A 235 29.56 7.13 -19.21
C GLY A 235 29.13 6.98 -20.69
N LYS A 236 27.83 6.96 -20.99
CA LYS A 236 27.28 7.01 -22.36
C LYS A 236 26.64 8.36 -22.70
N GLU A 237 27.03 9.40 -21.99
CA GLU A 237 26.68 10.77 -22.33
C GLU A 237 27.28 11.11 -23.70
N GLY A 238 26.43 11.19 -24.74
CA GLY A 238 26.86 11.50 -26.11
C GLY A 238 26.82 10.33 -27.11
N ALA A 239 26.27 9.18 -26.77
CA ALA A 239 25.81 8.26 -27.80
C ALA A 239 24.77 8.98 -28.66
N ALA A 240 25.02 9.09 -29.98
CA ALA A 240 24.22 9.88 -30.90
C ALA A 240 22.73 9.61 -30.64
N ASP A 241 22.03 10.70 -30.28
CA ASP A 241 20.58 10.75 -30.37
C ASP A 241 20.26 10.57 -31.85
N ASP A 242 19.82 9.38 -32.25
CA ASP A 242 19.38 9.09 -33.61
C ASP A 242 18.04 9.78 -33.93
N GLY A 243 17.59 10.67 -33.03
CA GLY A 243 16.35 11.42 -33.17
C GLY A 243 15.09 10.59 -33.00
N ALA A 244 15.22 9.32 -32.65
CA ALA A 244 14.06 8.47 -32.35
C ALA A 244 13.46 8.91 -30.99
N PRO A 245 12.14 9.09 -30.90
CA PRO A 245 11.50 9.46 -29.65
C PRO A 245 11.72 8.36 -28.60
N VAL A 246 12.27 8.74 -27.45
CA VAL A 246 12.43 7.83 -26.32
C VAL A 246 11.05 7.44 -25.81
N VAL A 247 10.72 6.18 -25.97
CA VAL A 247 9.47 5.64 -25.43
C VAL A 247 9.66 5.41 -23.94
N GLN A 248 9.02 6.26 -23.12
CA GLN A 248 9.02 6.09 -21.67
C GLN A 248 7.91 5.13 -21.26
N LEU A 249 8.29 4.06 -20.56
CA LEU A 249 7.36 3.04 -20.07
C LEU A 249 7.17 3.18 -18.55
N ALA A 250 6.34 4.13 -18.14
CA ALA A 250 6.15 4.50 -16.74
C ALA A 250 5.69 3.33 -15.85
N LEU A 251 4.76 2.50 -16.31
CA LEU A 251 4.24 1.38 -15.50
C LEU A 251 5.29 0.29 -15.27
N PRO A 252 5.96 -0.28 -16.30
CA PRO A 252 7.05 -1.22 -16.08
C PRO A 252 8.22 -0.64 -15.27
N ALA A 253 8.53 0.65 -15.44
CA ALA A 253 9.55 1.31 -14.65
C ALA A 253 9.14 1.41 -13.18
N TYR A 254 7.86 1.68 -12.89
CA TYR A 254 7.36 1.71 -11.53
C TYR A 254 7.50 0.36 -10.83
N GLU A 255 7.27 -0.75 -11.52
CA GLU A 255 7.53 -2.08 -10.96
C GLU A 255 8.99 -2.25 -10.52
N GLN A 256 9.95 -1.73 -11.30
CA GLN A 256 11.36 -1.76 -10.92
C GLN A 256 11.63 -0.87 -9.70
N VAL A 257 10.96 0.27 -9.58
CA VAL A 257 11.04 1.12 -8.39
C VAL A 257 10.54 0.38 -7.14
N LEU A 258 9.43 -0.34 -7.24
CA LEU A 258 8.89 -1.13 -6.13
C LEU A 258 9.84 -2.26 -5.73
N LYS A 259 10.40 -2.99 -6.69
CA LYS A 259 11.41 -4.04 -6.46
C LYS A 259 12.68 -3.48 -5.79
N ALA A 260 13.16 -2.32 -6.26
CA ALA A 260 14.28 -1.62 -5.61
C ALA A 260 13.93 -1.22 -4.17
N GLY A 261 12.70 -0.71 -3.93
CA GLY A 261 12.21 -0.36 -2.61
C GLY A 261 12.15 -1.54 -1.64
N HIS A 262 11.62 -2.68 -2.09
CA HIS A 262 11.60 -3.89 -1.28
C HIS A 262 13.01 -4.42 -0.99
N THR A 263 13.89 -4.43 -1.99
CA THR A 263 15.30 -4.83 -1.83
C THR A 263 16.02 -3.94 -0.81
N PHE A 264 15.79 -2.62 -0.88
CA PHE A 264 16.29 -1.67 0.12
C PHE A 264 15.77 -2.00 1.53
N ASN A 265 14.48 -2.31 1.69
CA ASN A 265 13.89 -2.66 2.99
C ASN A 265 14.54 -3.94 3.58
N LEU A 266 14.91 -4.90 2.74
CA LEU A 266 15.66 -6.09 3.16
C LEU A 266 17.09 -5.74 3.59
N LEU A 267 17.80 -4.92 2.83
CA LEU A 267 19.14 -4.44 3.19
C LEU A 267 19.13 -3.68 4.52
N ASP A 268 18.13 -2.85 4.72
CA ASP A 268 17.95 -2.08 5.96
C ASP A 268 17.59 -3.00 7.15
N ALA A 269 16.76 -4.03 6.95
CA ALA A 269 16.45 -5.03 7.97
C ALA A 269 17.69 -5.87 8.34
N ARG A 270 18.51 -6.26 7.36
CA ARG A 270 19.77 -6.96 7.57
C ARG A 270 20.84 -6.13 8.29
N GLY A 271 20.62 -4.81 8.48
CA GLY A 271 21.64 -3.91 9.00
C GLY A 271 22.85 -3.76 8.06
N ALA A 272 22.67 -4.03 6.76
CA ALA A 272 23.74 -4.02 5.75
C ALA A 272 24.11 -2.61 5.27
N ILE A 273 23.32 -1.61 5.61
CA ILE A 273 23.49 -0.20 5.24
C ILE A 273 23.53 0.68 6.49
N SER A 274 24.46 1.62 6.52
CA SER A 274 24.59 2.62 7.58
C SER A 274 23.47 3.66 7.51
N VAL A 275 23.31 4.45 8.56
CA VAL A 275 22.32 5.55 8.61
C VAL A 275 22.53 6.55 7.46
N THR A 276 23.78 6.87 7.14
CA THR A 276 24.13 7.79 6.05
C THR A 276 23.80 7.19 4.68
N GLU A 277 24.16 5.93 4.47
CA GLU A 277 23.84 5.21 3.22
C GLU A 277 22.34 5.06 3.05
N ARG A 278 21.61 4.83 4.14
CA ARG A 278 20.13 4.75 4.12
C ARG A 278 19.50 5.99 3.48
N ALA A 279 19.95 7.18 3.86
CA ALA A 279 19.48 8.44 3.26
C ALA A 279 19.78 8.51 1.75
N ALA A 280 20.96 8.03 1.32
CA ALA A 280 21.33 7.98 -0.09
C ALA A 280 20.44 7.01 -0.89
N TYR A 281 20.17 5.82 -0.35
CA TYR A 281 19.26 4.84 -0.99
C TYR A 281 17.83 5.40 -1.12
N ILE A 282 17.30 6.02 -0.08
CA ILE A 282 16.00 6.69 -0.10
C ILE A 282 15.97 7.76 -1.20
N GLY A 283 17.02 8.58 -1.31
CA GLY A 283 17.15 9.60 -2.36
C GLY A 283 17.15 9.00 -3.77
N ARG A 284 17.86 7.89 -3.99
CA ARG A 284 17.89 7.17 -5.27
C ARG A 284 16.50 6.68 -5.67
N ILE A 285 15.79 6.00 -4.76
CA ILE A 285 14.43 5.49 -5.02
C ILE A 285 13.47 6.66 -5.26
N ARG A 286 13.55 7.74 -4.46
CA ARG A 286 12.72 8.94 -4.62
C ARG A 286 12.90 9.58 -6.01
N ASN A 287 14.14 9.66 -6.50
CA ASN A 287 14.40 10.19 -7.83
C ASN A 287 13.78 9.33 -8.93
N LEU A 288 13.83 8.01 -8.81
CA LEU A 288 13.15 7.11 -9.75
C LEU A 288 11.63 7.28 -9.67
N SER A 289 11.07 7.34 -8.46
CA SER A 289 9.64 7.57 -8.25
C SER A 289 9.15 8.86 -8.91
N ARG A 290 9.95 9.92 -8.80
CA ARG A 290 9.65 11.21 -9.45
C ARG A 290 9.67 11.11 -10.97
N LEU A 291 10.67 10.45 -11.55
CA LEU A 291 10.75 10.25 -13.01
C LEU A 291 9.52 9.49 -13.52
N VAL A 292 9.17 8.42 -12.84
CA VAL A 292 7.99 7.60 -13.18
C VAL A 292 6.70 8.40 -13.05
N ALA A 293 6.53 9.13 -11.96
CA ALA A 293 5.35 9.96 -11.71
C ALA A 293 5.15 11.00 -12.82
N GLN A 294 6.23 11.70 -13.22
CA GLN A 294 6.18 12.68 -14.29
C GLN A 294 5.83 12.02 -15.64
N ALA A 295 6.51 10.93 -15.98
CA ALA A 295 6.24 10.22 -17.24
C ALA A 295 4.81 9.66 -17.30
N TYR A 296 4.27 9.21 -16.17
CA TYR A 296 2.88 8.79 -16.08
C TYR A 296 1.93 9.97 -16.29
N TYR A 297 2.15 11.10 -15.61
CA TYR A 297 1.35 12.32 -15.79
C TYR A 297 1.34 12.75 -17.27
N ASP A 298 2.52 12.88 -17.88
CA ASP A 298 2.67 13.28 -19.27
C ASP A 298 1.96 12.32 -20.23
N SER A 299 1.95 11.03 -19.91
CA SER A 299 1.23 10.03 -20.71
C SER A 299 -0.28 10.22 -20.63
N ARG A 300 -0.82 10.56 -19.45
CA ARG A 300 -2.25 10.84 -19.26
C ARG A 300 -2.65 12.15 -19.94
N GLU A 301 -1.79 13.15 -19.87
CA GLU A 301 -2.00 14.44 -20.53
C GLU A 301 -2.03 14.30 -22.06
N ARG A 302 -1.09 13.55 -22.64
CA ARG A 302 -1.12 13.22 -24.09
C ARG A 302 -2.39 12.52 -24.56
N LEU A 303 -3.02 11.75 -23.67
CA LEU A 303 -4.31 11.11 -23.90
C LEU A 303 -5.52 12.03 -23.65
N GLY A 304 -5.27 13.29 -23.23
CA GLY A 304 -6.31 14.27 -22.91
C GLY A 304 -7.09 13.94 -21.63
N PHE A 305 -6.47 13.23 -20.67
CA PHE A 305 -7.12 12.83 -19.42
C PHE A 305 -8.50 12.17 -19.64
N PRO A 306 -8.57 10.99 -20.28
CA PRO A 306 -9.81 10.43 -20.80
C PRO A 306 -10.90 10.18 -19.75
N MET A 307 -10.55 10.08 -18.47
CA MET A 307 -11.52 9.88 -17.40
C MET A 307 -12.20 11.19 -16.94
N CYS A 308 -11.67 12.37 -17.30
CA CYS A 308 -12.34 13.63 -17.00
C CYS A 308 -13.66 13.79 -17.77
N GLY A 309 -13.76 13.24 -18.98
CA GLY A 309 -14.99 13.27 -19.78
C GLY A 309 -16.11 12.36 -19.28
N THR A 310 -15.77 11.28 -18.56
CA THR A 310 -16.75 10.33 -18.02
C THR A 310 -17.41 10.82 -16.74
N ALA A 311 -16.76 11.71 -15.98
CA ALA A 311 -17.32 12.31 -14.77
C ALA A 311 -18.46 13.31 -15.07
N ALA A 312 -18.37 14.07 -16.16
CA ALA A 312 -19.43 14.98 -16.61
C ALA A 312 -20.73 14.24 -16.98
N ALA A 313 -20.61 13.09 -17.67
CA ALA A 313 -21.75 12.27 -18.06
C ALA A 313 -22.44 11.59 -16.86
N ALA A 314 -21.73 11.32 -15.77
CA ALA A 314 -22.30 10.72 -14.56
C ALA A 314 -23.06 11.71 -13.67
N THR A 315 -22.75 13.01 -13.75
CA THR A 315 -23.41 14.07 -12.99
C THR A 315 -24.73 14.51 -13.65
N GLU A 316 -24.86 14.34 -14.97
CA GLU A 316 -26.10 14.60 -15.71
C GLU A 316 -27.12 13.45 -15.66
N ALA A 317 -26.72 12.26 -15.17
CA ALA A 317 -27.55 11.05 -15.06
C ALA A 317 -28.02 10.75 -13.62
N ALA A 318 -27.70 11.60 -12.64
CA ALA A 318 -28.11 11.51 -11.23
C ALA A 318 -29.09 12.61 -10.87
#